data_a5f25413b622542e09ad5d9117e98d22
#
_entry.id   a5f25413b622542e09ad5d9117e98d22
#
_cell.length_a   1.000
_cell.length_b   1.000
_cell.length_c   1.000
_cell.angle_alpha   90.00
_cell.angle_beta   90.00
_cell.angle_gamma   90.00
#
_symmetry.space_group_name_H-M   'P 1'
#
loop_
_entity.id
_entity.type
_entity.pdbx_description
1 polymer ?
#
loop_
_entity_poly.entity_id
_entity_poly.type
_entity_poly.pdbx_seq_one_letter_code
_entity_poly.pdbx_strand_id
1 'polypeptide(L)'
;MIYSLSVTVRVGCSSVVTGGVMTEPGPAEPAVRPLPHTSVSSEPFWASGADGRLRIAQCQTCGRYHHPPQPICPHCRSFEVAMTPVSGRATVVGFTVNHQQWLPRFPPPYVVAVVAIAEDPSARLTTNIVGCAPEHVAIGLRVRVVFERQDDIWIPLFEPDSEAADAGPVPGPRDLTSDVRPMSSTRKFEDKVALTGVGSSTIGRRLMVDPLSLTVTACLRAVADAGLTLDDIDGLATYPGGLAGGMSEGGVTAVEEALRIRPTWIAGGAEVPGPTGSVVSAMLAVAAGLCRHVLCFRTVWESTHTALARRAKARGGQSRASGMFEWRAPFGAMSAANWIGVNASHYFWRYGGDRASTLAPIALTARANASRNPAAIYRDPLTLDEYLSARMISSPFGLYDCDVPCDGAIAVIVSAIDTAVDRPKPAVLVDAVGTQVLDRISWDQDTLTHEPQVFGPAKHLWTRTSLRPDDVDVAELYDGFTFNAVSWLEALGFCGVGEAADFLDGGTTIALDGKLPLNTHGGQLSAGRTHGFGFLAEAIAQLRGEAAGRQVANAQVAVVTTGGGTPGGALLLRREN
;
A
#
# COMPACT_ATOMS: atom_id res chain seq x y z
N MET A 1 -53.23 30.25 23.84
CA MET A 1 -53.89 30.97 22.72
C MET A 1 -53.02 30.65 21.47
N ILE A 2 -53.71 29.93 20.61
CA ILE A 2 -53.17 29.36 19.35
C ILE A 2 -53.29 30.43 18.27
N TYR A 3 -52.29 30.68 17.47
CA TYR A 3 -52.47 31.22 16.12
C TYR A 3 -51.65 30.40 15.10
N SER A 4 -52.42 29.67 14.30
CA SER A 4 -52.03 29.00 13.07
C SER A 4 -52.08 30.04 11.95
N LEU A 5 -51.02 30.07 11.12
CA LEU A 5 -50.98 30.77 9.84
C LEU A 5 -50.67 29.76 8.74
N SER A 6 -51.71 29.35 8.03
CA SER A 6 -51.62 28.60 6.78
C SER A 6 -51.38 29.57 5.61
N VAL A 7 -50.32 29.36 4.87
CA VAL A 7 -50.05 30.03 3.60
C VAL A 7 -50.32 29.06 2.45
N THR A 8 -51.35 29.36 1.67
CA THR A 8 -51.73 28.66 0.45
C THR A 8 -50.93 29.25 -0.72
N VAL A 9 -50.03 28.47 -1.35
CA VAL A 9 -49.39 28.87 -2.57
C VAL A 9 -50.15 28.25 -3.76
N ARG A 10 -50.70 29.09 -4.61
CA ARG A 10 -51.31 28.71 -5.90
C ARG A 10 -50.19 28.42 -6.91
N VAL A 11 -50.21 27.21 -7.47
CA VAL A 11 -49.39 26.81 -8.62
C VAL A 11 -50.10 27.33 -9.88
N GLY A 12 -49.48 28.29 -10.55
CA GLY A 12 -49.84 28.72 -11.91
C GLY A 12 -49.04 27.93 -12.94
N CYS A 13 -49.72 27.11 -13.71
CA CYS A 13 -49.13 26.41 -14.82
C CYS A 13 -49.10 27.36 -16.03
N SER A 14 -47.91 27.71 -16.55
CA SER A 14 -47.74 28.33 -17.86
C SER A 14 -46.60 27.61 -18.57
N SER A 15 -47.00 26.76 -19.51
CA SER A 15 -46.11 26.11 -20.44
C SER A 15 -45.61 27.09 -21.50
N VAL A 16 -44.31 27.42 -21.45
CA VAL A 16 -43.59 27.98 -22.60
C VAL A 16 -42.57 26.94 -23.04
N VAL A 17 -42.90 26.29 -24.16
CA VAL A 17 -41.94 25.43 -24.88
C VAL A 17 -41.02 26.36 -25.66
N THR A 18 -39.81 26.61 -25.15
CA THR A 18 -38.72 27.14 -25.93
C THR A 18 -37.84 25.97 -26.37
N GLY A 19 -37.81 25.72 -27.66
CA GLY A 19 -36.92 24.75 -28.29
C GLY A 19 -35.45 25.13 -28.02
N GLY A 20 -34.86 24.46 -27.04
CA GLY A 20 -33.42 24.52 -26.81
C GLY A 20 -32.73 23.67 -27.89
N VAL A 21 -32.02 24.32 -28.79
CA VAL A 21 -31.03 23.67 -29.67
C VAL A 21 -30.03 22.98 -28.71
N MET A 22 -30.02 21.64 -28.75
CA MET A 22 -28.92 20.86 -28.13
C MET A 22 -27.66 21.20 -28.90
N THR A 23 -26.84 22.09 -28.37
CA THR A 23 -25.46 22.26 -28.83
C THR A 23 -24.72 20.97 -28.53
N GLU A 24 -24.21 20.30 -29.57
CA GLU A 24 -23.23 19.23 -29.38
C GLU A 24 -22.12 19.71 -28.43
N PRO A 25 -21.69 18.89 -27.48
CA PRO A 25 -20.57 19.26 -26.63
C PRO A 25 -19.37 19.54 -27.55
N GLY A 26 -18.84 20.75 -27.49
CA GLY A 26 -17.62 21.11 -28.21
C GLY A 26 -16.50 20.13 -27.86
N PRO A 27 -15.44 20.04 -28.69
CA PRO A 27 -14.35 19.11 -28.43
C PRO A 27 -13.82 19.35 -27.00
N ALA A 28 -13.79 18.26 -26.21
CA ALA A 28 -13.31 18.31 -24.82
C ALA A 28 -11.90 18.93 -24.81
N GLU A 29 -11.68 19.92 -23.93
CA GLU A 29 -10.33 20.46 -23.76
C GLU A 29 -9.36 19.31 -23.48
N PRO A 30 -8.16 19.30 -24.10
CA PRO A 30 -7.20 18.22 -23.91
C PRO A 30 -6.84 18.07 -22.43
N ALA A 31 -6.75 16.82 -21.97
CA ALA A 31 -6.37 16.51 -20.60
C ALA A 31 -4.99 17.13 -20.29
N VAL A 32 -4.87 17.80 -19.15
CA VAL A 32 -3.56 18.33 -18.71
C VAL A 32 -2.91 17.29 -17.81
N ARG A 33 -1.84 16.70 -18.32
CA ARG A 33 -1.06 15.68 -17.62
C ARG A 33 0.04 16.30 -16.77
N PRO A 34 0.35 15.77 -15.58
CA PRO A 34 1.59 16.11 -14.89
C PRO A 34 2.79 15.72 -15.75
N LEU A 35 3.69 16.68 -16.00
CA LEU A 35 4.87 16.40 -16.81
C LEU A 35 5.99 15.77 -15.95
N PRO A 36 6.83 14.91 -16.55
CA PRO A 36 7.99 14.33 -15.87
C PRO A 36 9.11 15.38 -15.69
N HIS A 37 9.89 15.20 -14.63
CA HIS A 37 11.18 15.86 -14.49
C HIS A 37 12.24 14.98 -15.16
N THR A 38 12.63 15.33 -16.38
CA THR A 38 13.56 14.51 -17.17
C THR A 38 14.99 14.59 -16.64
N SER A 39 15.69 13.47 -16.68
CA SER A 39 17.12 13.31 -16.45
C SER A 39 17.85 13.05 -17.78
N VAL A 40 19.17 13.07 -17.76
CA VAL A 40 19.99 12.74 -18.95
C VAL A 40 19.67 11.34 -19.50
N SER A 41 19.35 10.39 -18.62
CA SER A 41 18.99 9.01 -19.00
C SER A 41 17.55 8.86 -19.48
N SER A 42 16.61 9.67 -19.00
CA SER A 42 15.19 9.56 -19.34
C SER A 42 14.73 10.50 -20.45
N GLU A 43 15.49 11.58 -20.72
CA GLU A 43 15.15 12.56 -21.75
C GLU A 43 14.92 11.92 -23.13
N PRO A 44 15.77 10.97 -23.64
CA PRO A 44 15.52 10.37 -24.95
C PRO A 44 14.23 9.53 -25.04
N PHE A 45 13.72 9.01 -23.93
CA PHE A 45 12.41 8.35 -23.88
C PHE A 45 11.29 9.40 -24.06
N TRP A 46 11.34 10.49 -23.30
CA TRP A 46 10.32 11.53 -23.33
C TRP A 46 10.37 12.43 -24.57
N ALA A 47 11.46 12.38 -25.34
CA ALA A 47 11.62 13.02 -26.64
C ALA A 47 11.23 12.11 -27.83
N SER A 48 10.95 10.84 -27.60
CA SER A 48 10.75 9.79 -28.62
C SER A 48 9.72 10.17 -29.70
N GLY A 49 8.65 10.86 -29.32
CA GLY A 49 7.58 11.26 -30.24
C GLY A 49 7.98 12.30 -31.27
N ALA A 50 9.13 12.98 -31.11
CA ALA A 50 9.57 14.01 -32.06
C ALA A 50 9.83 13.46 -33.48
N ASP A 51 10.26 12.21 -33.57
CA ASP A 51 10.41 11.47 -34.84
C ASP A 51 9.45 10.28 -34.96
N GLY A 52 8.51 10.13 -34.01
CA GLY A 52 7.50 9.07 -34.00
C GLY A 52 8.03 7.69 -33.62
N ARG A 53 9.22 7.57 -33.04
CA ARG A 53 9.84 6.29 -32.69
C ARG A 53 10.06 6.13 -31.19
N LEU A 54 9.31 5.24 -30.57
CA LEU A 54 9.51 4.90 -29.16
C LEU A 54 10.93 4.36 -28.94
N ARG A 55 11.62 4.90 -27.94
CA ARG A 55 12.98 4.45 -27.55
C ARG A 55 12.98 3.84 -26.16
N ILE A 56 13.56 2.66 -26.06
CA ILE A 56 13.69 1.91 -24.79
C ILE A 56 15.18 1.62 -24.57
N ALA A 57 15.61 1.62 -23.32
CA ALA A 57 16.99 1.29 -22.96
C ALA A 57 17.30 -0.17 -23.33
N GLN A 58 18.33 -0.37 -24.15
CA GLN A 58 18.81 -1.67 -24.59
C GLN A 58 20.28 -1.84 -24.21
N CYS A 59 20.60 -2.97 -23.59
CA CYS A 59 21.98 -3.38 -23.37
C CYS A 59 22.63 -3.81 -24.68
N GLN A 60 23.72 -3.16 -25.07
CA GLN A 60 24.44 -3.46 -26.32
C GLN A 60 25.27 -4.75 -26.21
N THR A 61 25.52 -5.24 -24.98
CA THR A 61 26.27 -6.47 -24.72
C THR A 61 25.40 -7.72 -24.80
N CYS A 62 24.22 -7.72 -24.11
CA CYS A 62 23.34 -8.90 -24.04
C CYS A 62 22.04 -8.77 -24.84
N GLY A 63 21.79 -7.60 -25.46
CA GLY A 63 20.63 -7.36 -26.30
C GLY A 63 19.30 -7.15 -25.55
N ARG A 64 19.23 -7.35 -24.21
CA ARG A 64 18.01 -7.24 -23.42
C ARG A 64 17.58 -5.78 -23.25
N TYR A 65 16.27 -5.57 -23.25
CA TYR A 65 15.67 -4.26 -22.96
C TYR A 65 15.29 -4.13 -21.49
N HIS A 66 15.25 -2.89 -21.01
CA HIS A 66 14.76 -2.58 -19.67
C HIS A 66 14.14 -1.19 -19.58
N HIS A 67 13.18 -1.05 -18.70
CA HIS A 67 12.47 0.21 -18.40
C HIS A 67 12.15 0.25 -16.89
N PRO A 68 12.20 1.39 -16.23
CA PRO A 68 12.81 2.66 -16.66
C PRO A 68 14.29 2.53 -17.02
N PRO A 69 14.87 3.49 -17.80
CA PRO A 69 16.29 3.46 -18.16
C PRO A 69 17.17 3.46 -16.91
N GLN A 70 18.18 2.61 -16.92
CA GLN A 70 19.19 2.49 -15.87
C GLN A 70 20.58 2.66 -16.48
N PRO A 71 21.58 3.19 -15.74
CA PRO A 71 22.94 3.37 -16.26
C PRO A 71 23.70 2.06 -16.44
N ILE A 72 23.18 0.96 -15.91
CA ILE A 72 23.77 -0.39 -15.99
C ILE A 72 22.68 -1.40 -16.34
N CYS A 73 23.03 -2.37 -17.16
CA CYS A 73 22.11 -3.46 -17.50
C CYS A 73 21.76 -4.31 -16.26
N PRO A 74 20.48 -4.48 -15.90
CA PRO A 74 20.09 -5.28 -14.74
C PRO A 74 20.37 -6.78 -14.91
N HIS A 75 20.58 -7.26 -16.16
CA HIS A 75 20.79 -8.68 -16.47
C HIS A 75 22.27 -9.08 -16.46
N CYS A 76 23.13 -8.39 -17.23
CA CYS A 76 24.53 -8.77 -17.38
C CYS A 76 25.52 -7.79 -16.73
N ARG A 77 25.05 -6.71 -16.11
CA ARG A 77 25.85 -5.68 -15.42
C ARG A 77 26.79 -4.86 -16.33
N SER A 78 26.59 -4.92 -17.64
CA SER A 78 27.31 -4.07 -18.58
C SER A 78 26.84 -2.61 -18.49
N PHE A 79 27.75 -1.65 -18.63
CA PHE A 79 27.44 -0.22 -18.76
C PHE A 79 27.13 0.20 -20.20
N GLU A 80 27.28 -0.71 -21.18
CA GLU A 80 26.97 -0.46 -22.58
C GLU A 80 25.44 -0.48 -22.79
N VAL A 81 24.77 0.58 -22.33
CA VAL A 81 23.33 0.77 -22.47
C VAL A 81 23.05 1.95 -23.38
N ALA A 82 22.19 1.77 -24.37
CA ALA A 82 21.77 2.82 -25.30
C ALA A 82 20.25 2.87 -25.43
N MET A 83 19.69 4.06 -25.67
CA MET A 83 18.27 4.24 -25.98
C MET A 83 18.03 3.87 -27.45
N THR A 84 17.42 2.71 -27.67
CA THR A 84 17.25 2.09 -28.99
C THR A 84 15.79 2.23 -29.45
N PRO A 85 15.52 2.64 -30.72
CA PRO A 85 14.19 2.63 -31.27
C PRO A 85 13.60 1.22 -31.33
N VAL A 86 12.31 1.10 -30.96
CA VAL A 86 11.53 -0.13 -31.01
C VAL A 86 10.37 0.03 -31.98
N SER A 87 9.70 -1.08 -32.37
CA SER A 87 8.56 -1.06 -33.31
C SER A 87 7.37 -0.20 -32.83
N GLY A 88 7.30 0.05 -31.53
CA GLY A 88 6.14 0.68 -30.90
C GLY A 88 4.95 -0.27 -30.73
N ARG A 89 5.08 -1.54 -31.06
CA ARG A 89 4.08 -2.58 -30.81
C ARG A 89 4.26 -3.19 -29.43
N ALA A 90 3.13 -3.44 -28.75
CA ALA A 90 3.13 -4.00 -27.40
C ALA A 90 1.88 -4.85 -27.16
N THR A 91 1.86 -5.53 -26.01
CA THR A 91 0.70 -6.29 -25.52
C THR A 91 0.30 -5.74 -24.14
N VAL A 92 -0.98 -5.52 -23.90
CA VAL A 92 -1.51 -5.18 -22.58
C VAL A 92 -1.34 -6.40 -21.67
N VAL A 93 -0.54 -6.28 -20.63
CA VAL A 93 -0.27 -7.37 -19.66
C VAL A 93 -0.96 -7.16 -18.32
N GLY A 94 -1.51 -5.97 -18.10
CA GLY A 94 -2.33 -5.65 -16.93
C GLY A 94 -2.96 -4.27 -17.10
N PHE A 95 -4.12 -4.04 -16.52
CA PHE A 95 -4.77 -2.73 -16.58
C PHE A 95 -5.79 -2.54 -15.45
N THR A 96 -6.16 -1.29 -15.22
CA THR A 96 -7.28 -0.87 -14.40
C THR A 96 -8.03 0.27 -15.08
N VAL A 97 -9.34 0.35 -14.87
CA VAL A 97 -10.13 1.52 -15.25
C VAL A 97 -10.25 2.43 -14.02
N ASN A 98 -9.68 3.61 -14.11
CA ASN A 98 -9.78 4.59 -13.04
C ASN A 98 -11.09 5.37 -13.12
N HIS A 99 -11.83 5.41 -12.01
CA HIS A 99 -13.13 6.10 -11.89
C HIS A 99 -13.05 7.32 -10.93
N GLN A 100 -11.92 7.48 -10.24
CA GLN A 100 -11.73 8.58 -9.29
C GLN A 100 -10.97 9.74 -9.95
N GLN A 101 -11.48 10.95 -9.80
CA GLN A 101 -10.75 12.14 -10.25
C GLN A 101 -9.61 12.48 -9.29
N TRP A 102 -8.39 12.14 -9.67
CA TRP A 102 -7.18 12.47 -8.92
C TRP A 102 -6.61 13.84 -9.27
N LEU A 103 -6.74 14.21 -10.55
CA LEU A 103 -6.17 15.44 -11.12
C LEU A 103 -7.30 16.32 -11.67
N PRO A 104 -7.27 17.65 -11.43
CA PRO A 104 -8.38 18.54 -11.80
C PRO A 104 -8.73 18.56 -13.29
N ARG A 105 -7.74 18.39 -14.18
CA ARG A 105 -7.89 18.45 -15.65
C ARG A 105 -7.64 17.10 -16.32
N PHE A 106 -7.77 16.01 -15.58
CA PHE A 106 -7.65 14.65 -16.09
C PHE A 106 -8.89 13.85 -15.66
N PRO A 107 -10.02 14.03 -16.38
CA PRO A 107 -11.30 13.46 -15.96
C PRO A 107 -11.35 11.94 -16.15
N PRO A 108 -11.91 11.18 -15.19
CA PRO A 108 -12.25 9.77 -15.37
C PRO A 108 -13.54 9.62 -16.21
N PRO A 109 -13.83 8.39 -16.75
CA PRO A 109 -12.99 7.21 -16.65
C PRO A 109 -11.82 7.21 -17.64
N TYR A 110 -10.69 6.60 -17.24
CA TYR A 110 -9.56 6.35 -18.13
C TYR A 110 -8.85 5.05 -17.76
N VAL A 111 -8.19 4.44 -18.73
CA VAL A 111 -7.45 3.19 -18.51
C VAL A 111 -6.00 3.50 -18.15
N VAL A 112 -5.53 2.97 -17.04
CA VAL A 112 -4.11 2.83 -16.72
C VAL A 112 -3.71 1.39 -17.02
N ALA A 113 -2.75 1.20 -17.91
CA ALA A 113 -2.31 -0.12 -18.34
C ALA A 113 -0.80 -0.28 -18.16
N VAL A 114 -0.38 -1.54 -18.00
CA VAL A 114 1.01 -1.98 -18.18
C VAL A 114 1.07 -2.74 -19.49
N VAL A 115 1.95 -2.29 -20.38
CA VAL A 115 2.18 -2.92 -21.69
C VAL A 115 3.58 -3.50 -21.75
N ALA A 116 3.72 -4.70 -22.33
CA ALA A 116 5.00 -5.35 -22.60
C ALA A 116 5.37 -5.12 -24.06
N ILE A 117 6.58 -4.60 -24.33
CA ILE A 117 7.02 -4.33 -25.71
C ILE A 117 7.23 -5.63 -26.50
N ALA A 118 7.00 -5.58 -27.81
CA ALA A 118 7.09 -6.77 -28.67
C ALA A 118 8.49 -7.36 -28.76
N GLU A 119 9.55 -6.53 -28.69
CA GLU A 119 10.94 -6.91 -28.79
C GLU A 119 11.45 -7.68 -27.57
N ASP A 120 10.98 -7.31 -26.37
CA ASP A 120 11.34 -7.99 -25.11
C ASP A 120 10.17 -7.85 -24.10
N PRO A 121 9.31 -8.87 -23.95
CA PRO A 121 8.16 -8.79 -23.04
C PRO A 121 8.51 -8.61 -21.55
N SER A 122 9.77 -8.69 -21.17
CA SER A 122 10.23 -8.36 -19.81
C SER A 122 10.38 -6.86 -19.59
N ALA A 123 10.46 -6.05 -20.65
CA ALA A 123 10.46 -4.60 -20.60
C ALA A 123 9.01 -4.10 -20.70
N ARG A 124 8.53 -3.47 -19.64
CA ARG A 124 7.14 -3.04 -19.51
C ARG A 124 7.07 -1.54 -19.27
N LEU A 125 5.96 -0.94 -19.71
CA LEU A 125 5.68 0.47 -19.53
C LEU A 125 4.30 0.68 -18.91
N THR A 126 4.22 1.56 -17.94
CA THR A 126 2.93 2.13 -17.50
C THR A 126 2.50 3.17 -18.52
N THR A 127 1.23 3.10 -18.96
CA THR A 127 0.67 3.99 -19.99
C THR A 127 -0.86 4.11 -19.86
N ASN A 128 -1.49 4.85 -20.79
CA ASN A 128 -2.94 4.81 -21.00
C ASN A 128 -3.26 4.15 -22.33
N ILE A 129 -4.35 3.38 -22.37
CA ILE A 129 -4.95 2.92 -23.63
C ILE A 129 -5.97 3.98 -24.06
N VAL A 130 -5.81 4.43 -25.31
CA VAL A 130 -6.64 5.45 -25.94
C VAL A 130 -7.24 4.92 -27.26
N GLY A 131 -8.11 5.66 -27.91
CA GLY A 131 -8.68 5.26 -29.20
C GLY A 131 -9.73 4.15 -29.14
N CYS A 132 -10.09 3.67 -27.94
CA CYS A 132 -11.19 2.74 -27.71
C CYS A 132 -11.88 3.01 -26.37
N ALA A 133 -13.09 2.50 -26.19
CA ALA A 133 -13.77 2.55 -24.91
C ALA A 133 -13.10 1.61 -23.88
N PRO A 134 -13.10 1.95 -22.58
CA PRO A 134 -12.46 1.14 -21.54
C PRO A 134 -12.91 -0.32 -21.51
N GLU A 135 -14.16 -0.60 -21.90
CA GLU A 135 -14.77 -1.93 -21.92
C GLU A 135 -14.15 -2.85 -23.00
N HIS A 136 -13.47 -2.26 -23.97
CA HIS A 136 -12.79 -3.01 -25.05
C HIS A 136 -11.34 -3.35 -24.69
N VAL A 137 -10.83 -2.87 -23.57
CA VAL A 137 -9.47 -3.18 -23.13
C VAL A 137 -9.47 -4.52 -22.39
N ALA A 138 -8.56 -5.40 -22.79
CA ALA A 138 -8.39 -6.72 -22.20
C ALA A 138 -6.89 -7.06 -22.07
N ILE A 139 -6.54 -7.93 -21.12
CA ILE A 139 -5.22 -8.53 -21.05
C ILE A 139 -5.01 -9.39 -22.30
N GLY A 140 -3.85 -9.24 -22.95
CA GLY A 140 -3.56 -9.84 -24.25
C GLY A 140 -3.89 -8.93 -25.44
N LEU A 141 -4.58 -7.79 -25.26
CA LEU A 141 -4.84 -6.84 -26.34
C LEU A 141 -3.52 -6.34 -26.94
N ARG A 142 -3.36 -6.50 -28.26
CA ARG A 142 -2.23 -5.91 -28.98
C ARG A 142 -2.49 -4.44 -29.23
N VAL A 143 -1.45 -3.66 -28.99
CA VAL A 143 -1.52 -2.19 -29.05
C VAL A 143 -0.28 -1.64 -29.76
N ARG A 144 -0.42 -0.44 -30.31
CA ARG A 144 0.66 0.33 -30.92
C ARG A 144 0.78 1.70 -30.26
N VAL A 145 2.00 2.22 -30.22
CA VAL A 145 2.28 3.54 -29.64
C VAL A 145 1.70 4.66 -30.49
N VAL A 146 1.14 5.65 -29.80
CA VAL A 146 0.82 6.98 -30.33
C VAL A 146 1.37 8.01 -29.35
N PHE A 147 1.66 9.22 -29.81
CA PHE A 147 2.28 10.24 -28.96
C PHE A 147 1.37 11.44 -28.76
N GLU A 148 1.22 11.86 -27.52
CA GLU A 148 0.61 13.14 -27.15
C GLU A 148 1.72 14.12 -26.77
N ARG A 149 1.78 15.27 -27.46
CA ARG A 149 2.76 16.31 -27.12
C ARG A 149 2.16 17.28 -26.12
N GLN A 150 2.88 17.52 -25.03
CA GLN A 150 2.57 18.56 -24.06
C GLN A 150 3.88 19.27 -23.67
N ASP A 151 4.01 20.55 -23.98
CA ASP A 151 5.24 21.34 -23.89
C ASP A 151 6.41 20.71 -24.66
N ASP A 152 7.48 20.35 -23.94
CA ASP A 152 8.70 19.70 -24.43
C ASP A 152 8.67 18.17 -24.34
N ILE A 153 7.56 17.59 -23.85
CA ILE A 153 7.40 16.16 -23.59
C ILE A 153 6.49 15.53 -24.66
N TRP A 154 6.89 14.35 -25.12
CA TRP A 154 6.10 13.47 -25.95
C TRP A 154 5.69 12.25 -25.12
N ILE A 155 4.45 12.22 -24.68
CA ILE A 155 3.91 11.18 -23.81
C ILE A 155 3.50 9.98 -24.66
N PRO A 156 4.14 8.79 -24.48
CA PRO A 156 3.76 7.60 -25.23
C PRO A 156 2.48 7.01 -24.67
N LEU A 157 1.42 7.05 -25.46
CA LEU A 157 0.15 6.39 -25.22
C LEU A 157 0.02 5.21 -26.17
N PHE A 158 -0.93 4.33 -25.94
CA PHE A 158 -1.15 3.19 -26.83
C PHE A 158 -2.61 3.10 -27.25
N GLU A 159 -2.83 2.66 -28.49
CA GLU A 159 -4.16 2.38 -29.05
C GLU A 159 -4.21 0.94 -29.58
N PRO A 160 -5.40 0.31 -29.72
CA PRO A 160 -5.52 -1.01 -30.33
C PRO A 160 -4.83 -1.10 -31.68
N ASP A 161 -4.03 -2.15 -31.89
CA ASP A 161 -3.38 -2.42 -33.17
C ASP A 161 -4.36 -3.15 -34.10
N SER A 162 -4.98 -2.42 -35.03
CA SER A 162 -5.97 -2.94 -35.96
C SER A 162 -5.41 -3.94 -36.97
N GLU A 163 -4.08 -4.02 -37.12
CA GLU A 163 -3.42 -4.99 -38.02
C GLU A 163 -3.18 -6.35 -37.33
N ALA A 164 -3.35 -6.44 -36.00
CA ALA A 164 -3.13 -7.66 -35.26
C ALA A 164 -4.43 -8.48 -35.13
N ALA A 165 -4.43 -9.70 -35.65
CA ALA A 165 -5.59 -10.60 -35.61
C ALA A 165 -5.72 -11.38 -34.29
N ASP A 166 -4.60 -11.67 -33.63
CA ASP A 166 -4.52 -12.56 -32.45
C ASP A 166 -4.11 -11.83 -31.16
N ALA A 167 -4.48 -12.41 -30.01
CA ALA A 167 -3.99 -11.94 -28.71
C ALA A 167 -2.47 -12.06 -28.61
N GLY A 168 -1.84 -11.07 -27.96
CA GLY A 168 -0.40 -11.06 -27.74
C GLY A 168 0.02 -11.95 -26.56
N PRO A 169 1.31 -12.29 -26.47
CA PRO A 169 1.82 -13.11 -25.38
C PRO A 169 1.76 -12.36 -24.04
N VAL A 170 1.25 -13.04 -23.01
CA VAL A 170 1.29 -12.56 -21.62
C VAL A 170 2.23 -13.46 -20.83
N PRO A 171 3.35 -12.93 -20.31
CA PRO A 171 4.29 -13.71 -19.54
C PRO A 171 3.65 -14.36 -18.31
N GLY A 172 4.07 -15.58 -17.99
CA GLY A 172 3.69 -16.25 -16.75
C GLY A 172 4.34 -15.58 -15.52
N PRO A 173 3.82 -15.87 -14.30
CA PRO A 173 4.46 -15.44 -13.07
C PRO A 173 5.84 -16.09 -12.95
N ARG A 174 6.79 -15.35 -12.36
CA ARG A 174 8.10 -15.90 -12.00
C ARG A 174 7.97 -16.75 -10.74
N ASP A 175 8.66 -17.89 -10.68
CA ASP A 175 8.85 -18.60 -9.42
C ASP A 175 9.87 -17.84 -8.56
N LEU A 176 9.39 -17.26 -7.46
CA LEU A 176 10.21 -16.50 -6.51
C LEU A 176 10.67 -17.35 -5.32
N THR A 177 10.25 -18.61 -5.23
CA THR A 177 10.53 -19.45 -4.07
C THR A 177 11.97 -19.97 -4.04
N SER A 178 12.60 -20.12 -5.18
CA SER A 178 13.99 -20.64 -5.33
C SER A 178 15.06 -19.65 -4.86
N ASP A 179 14.75 -18.36 -4.78
CA ASP A 179 15.72 -17.29 -4.50
C ASP A 179 15.76 -16.89 -3.02
N VAL A 180 15.02 -17.59 -2.15
CA VAL A 180 14.99 -17.30 -0.72
C VAL A 180 16.30 -17.72 -0.05
N ARG A 181 16.93 -16.76 0.63
CA ARG A 181 18.17 -17.01 1.36
C ARG A 181 17.89 -17.54 2.76
N PRO A 182 18.53 -18.62 3.17
CA PRO A 182 18.40 -19.11 4.54
C PRO A 182 19.03 -18.14 5.53
N MET A 183 18.74 -18.33 6.80
CA MET A 183 19.36 -17.61 7.91
C MET A 183 20.89 -17.74 7.85
N SER A 184 21.60 -16.61 7.88
CA SER A 184 23.07 -16.55 7.81
C SER A 184 23.77 -16.96 9.10
N SER A 185 23.05 -17.02 10.23
CA SER A 185 23.56 -17.37 11.55
C SER A 185 22.47 -18.09 12.36
N THR A 186 22.87 -19.11 13.12
CA THR A 186 21.98 -19.77 14.10
C THR A 186 21.74 -18.93 15.35
N ARG A 187 22.50 -17.85 15.55
CA ARG A 187 22.30 -16.90 16.65
C ARG A 187 21.26 -15.86 16.21
N LYS A 188 20.07 -15.98 16.72
CA LYS A 188 18.96 -15.08 16.44
C LYS A 188 19.07 -13.83 17.30
N PHE A 189 19.03 -12.65 16.70
CA PHE A 189 18.97 -11.40 17.46
C PHE A 189 17.59 -11.19 18.10
N GLU A 190 16.56 -11.81 17.54
CA GLU A 190 15.20 -11.83 18.08
C GLU A 190 15.17 -12.35 19.51
N ASP A 191 15.99 -13.34 19.85
CA ASP A 191 16.05 -13.93 21.19
C ASP A 191 16.57 -12.99 22.28
N LYS A 192 17.11 -11.81 21.88
CA LYS A 192 17.68 -10.82 22.79
C LYS A 192 16.73 -9.68 23.12
N VAL A 193 15.56 -9.67 22.54
CA VAL A 193 14.64 -8.53 22.61
C VAL A 193 13.20 -8.99 22.87
N ALA A 194 12.39 -8.07 23.38
CA ALA A 194 10.96 -8.25 23.54
C ALA A 194 10.21 -6.94 23.30
N LEU A 195 8.93 -7.04 22.92
CA LEU A 195 8.00 -5.92 22.88
C LEU A 195 7.33 -5.79 24.25
N THR A 196 7.61 -4.68 24.94
CA THR A 196 7.26 -4.53 26.37
C THR A 196 6.19 -3.50 26.63
N GLY A 197 5.95 -2.58 25.70
CA GLY A 197 4.94 -1.55 25.86
C GLY A 197 4.28 -1.21 24.53
N VAL A 198 3.01 -0.82 24.60
CA VAL A 198 2.24 -0.32 23.46
C VAL A 198 1.36 0.86 23.90
N GLY A 199 1.27 1.87 23.05
CA GLY A 199 0.44 3.04 23.31
C GLY A 199 -0.13 3.61 22.03
N SER A 200 -1.36 4.11 22.11
CA SER A 200 -2.06 4.72 20.99
C SER A 200 -2.65 6.06 21.40
N SER A 201 -2.57 7.05 20.53
CA SER A 201 -3.41 8.25 20.66
C SER A 201 -4.85 7.93 20.26
N THR A 202 -5.71 8.95 20.24
CA THR A 202 -6.99 8.84 19.52
C THR A 202 -6.71 8.62 18.03
N ILE A 203 -7.37 7.63 17.42
CA ILE A 203 -7.38 7.42 15.97
C ILE A 203 -8.74 7.94 15.45
N GLY A 204 -8.71 8.76 14.41
CA GLY A 204 -9.95 9.33 13.90
C GLY A 204 -9.77 10.08 12.59
N ARG A 205 -10.88 10.61 12.06
CA ARG A 205 -10.85 11.42 10.83
C ARG A 205 -10.96 12.90 11.15
N ARG A 206 -10.05 13.71 10.58
CA ARG A 206 -10.03 15.17 10.71
C ARG A 206 -10.07 15.60 12.18
N LEU A 207 -9.22 15.00 12.98
CA LEU A 207 -9.14 15.31 14.42
C LEU A 207 -8.78 16.76 14.68
N MET A 208 -8.12 17.45 13.73
CA MET A 208 -7.65 18.84 13.85
C MET A 208 -6.75 19.06 15.07
N VAL A 209 -6.11 18.00 15.53
CA VAL A 209 -5.11 18.00 16.60
C VAL A 209 -3.73 18.05 15.95
N ASP A 210 -2.80 18.76 16.55
CA ASP A 210 -1.40 18.80 16.12
C ASP A 210 -0.79 17.38 16.12
N PRO A 211 -0.07 16.97 15.04
CA PRO A 211 0.46 15.62 14.92
C PRO A 211 1.49 15.27 16.00
N LEU A 212 2.32 16.23 16.45
CA LEU A 212 3.27 15.99 17.53
C LEU A 212 2.55 15.70 18.85
N SER A 213 1.42 16.36 19.12
CA SER A 213 0.58 16.08 20.29
C SER A 213 0.00 14.66 20.27
N LEU A 214 -0.41 14.16 19.10
CA LEU A 214 -0.83 12.76 18.93
C LEU A 214 0.34 11.81 19.20
N THR A 215 1.50 12.10 18.64
CA THR A 215 2.73 11.31 18.82
C THR A 215 3.13 11.22 20.29
N VAL A 216 3.25 12.34 20.95
CA VAL A 216 3.61 12.41 22.40
C VAL A 216 2.62 11.63 23.24
N THR A 217 1.32 11.74 22.96
CA THR A 217 0.28 10.96 23.67
C THR A 217 0.51 9.46 23.54
N ALA A 218 0.77 8.97 22.32
CA ALA A 218 1.03 7.55 22.08
C ALA A 218 2.33 7.09 22.77
N CYS A 219 3.40 7.89 22.68
CA CYS A 219 4.68 7.62 23.30
C CYS A 219 4.59 7.50 24.84
N LEU A 220 3.96 8.46 25.49
CA LEU A 220 3.77 8.44 26.95
C LEU A 220 2.95 7.23 27.41
N ARG A 221 1.93 6.84 26.65
CA ARG A 221 1.14 5.63 26.94
C ARG A 221 1.95 4.36 26.77
N ALA A 222 2.79 4.27 25.73
CA ALA A 222 3.65 3.10 25.53
C ALA A 222 4.70 2.95 26.64
N VAL A 223 5.30 4.06 27.08
CA VAL A 223 6.26 4.08 28.20
C VAL A 223 5.59 3.63 29.50
N ALA A 224 4.41 4.17 29.81
CA ALA A 224 3.63 3.78 30.98
C ALA A 224 3.18 2.31 30.91
N ASP A 225 2.75 1.82 29.74
CA ASP A 225 2.35 0.41 29.53
C ASP A 225 3.51 -0.56 29.78
N ALA A 226 4.74 -0.16 29.45
CA ALA A 226 5.95 -0.91 29.73
C ALA A 226 6.39 -0.86 31.22
N GLY A 227 5.76 -0.01 32.04
CA GLY A 227 6.19 0.26 33.42
C GLY A 227 7.50 1.05 33.51
N LEU A 228 7.83 1.81 32.46
CA LEU A 228 9.05 2.61 32.34
C LEU A 228 8.75 4.10 32.57
N THR A 229 9.82 4.86 32.73
CA THR A 229 9.82 6.33 32.72
C THR A 229 10.51 6.85 31.45
N LEU A 230 10.43 8.13 31.18
CA LEU A 230 11.15 8.72 30.03
C LEU A 230 12.67 8.67 30.22
N ASP A 231 13.15 8.62 31.44
CA ASP A 231 14.59 8.52 31.74
C ASP A 231 15.15 7.12 31.43
N ASP A 232 14.31 6.10 31.34
CA ASP A 232 14.69 4.74 30.93
C ASP A 232 14.82 4.58 29.41
N ILE A 233 14.26 5.52 28.65
CA ILE A 233 14.28 5.45 27.18
C ILE A 233 15.60 6.00 26.66
N ASP A 234 16.39 5.12 26.05
CA ASP A 234 17.72 5.43 25.52
C ASP A 234 17.83 5.21 24.00
N GLY A 235 16.72 4.91 23.33
CA GLY A 235 16.63 4.82 21.86
C GLY A 235 15.32 5.35 21.31
N LEU A 236 15.37 5.94 20.09
CA LEU A 236 14.20 6.43 19.37
C LEU A 236 14.20 5.92 17.92
N ALA A 237 13.07 5.42 17.44
CA ALA A 237 12.92 4.99 16.05
C ALA A 237 11.56 5.39 15.47
N THR A 238 11.52 5.78 14.19
CA THR A 238 10.27 6.09 13.48
C THR A 238 10.34 5.74 11.99
N TYR A 239 9.20 5.61 11.38
CA TYR A 239 8.96 5.50 9.95
C TYR A 239 7.87 6.51 9.55
N PRO A 240 7.97 7.23 8.46
CA PRO A 240 9.07 7.31 7.49
C PRO A 240 10.13 8.38 7.82
N GLY A 241 10.23 8.82 9.05
CA GLY A 241 11.11 9.89 9.45
C GLY A 241 10.50 11.28 9.22
N GLY A 242 11.33 12.28 8.95
CA GLY A 242 10.93 13.68 8.83
C GLY A 242 10.24 14.07 7.52
N LEU A 243 9.49 13.18 6.87
CA LEU A 243 8.76 13.50 5.66
C LEU A 243 7.57 14.42 5.94
N ALA A 244 7.41 15.45 5.09
CA ALA A 244 6.28 16.37 5.14
C ALA A 244 5.01 15.77 4.49
N GLY A 245 3.89 16.51 4.54
CA GLY A 245 2.68 16.16 3.79
C GLY A 245 1.67 15.29 4.53
N GLY A 246 1.65 15.35 5.87
CA GLY A 246 0.69 14.61 6.71
C GLY A 246 1.12 13.17 7.00
N MET A 247 2.33 12.79 6.60
CA MET A 247 2.85 11.43 6.74
C MET A 247 3.70 11.23 7.99
N SER A 248 4.07 12.31 8.69
CA SER A 248 4.99 12.29 9.83
C SER A 248 4.80 13.53 10.71
N GLU A 249 5.25 13.44 11.95
CA GLU A 249 5.28 14.50 12.97
C GLU A 249 6.58 15.32 12.97
N GLY A 250 7.47 15.08 12.01
CA GLY A 250 8.78 15.71 11.92
C GLY A 250 9.96 14.80 12.28
N GLY A 251 9.71 13.56 12.70
CA GLY A 251 10.71 12.54 12.96
C GLY A 251 11.20 12.47 14.41
N VAL A 252 12.30 11.74 14.63
CA VAL A 252 12.81 11.44 15.98
C VAL A 252 13.27 12.69 16.74
N THR A 253 13.80 13.70 16.04
CA THR A 253 14.29 14.93 16.67
C THR A 253 13.18 15.76 17.28
N ALA A 254 12.00 15.81 16.65
CA ALA A 254 10.85 16.51 17.22
C ALA A 254 10.34 15.85 18.50
N VAL A 255 10.33 14.52 18.56
CA VAL A 255 9.92 13.76 19.73
C VAL A 255 10.98 13.85 20.84
N GLU A 256 12.27 13.73 20.49
CA GLU A 256 13.40 13.92 21.42
C GLU A 256 13.31 15.28 22.12
N GLU A 257 13.12 16.34 21.33
CA GLU A 257 13.00 17.70 21.89
C GLU A 257 11.75 17.85 22.77
N ALA A 258 10.60 17.33 22.33
CA ALA A 258 9.33 17.45 23.07
C ALA A 258 9.35 16.68 24.40
N LEU A 259 9.92 15.47 24.41
CA LEU A 259 9.95 14.59 25.59
C LEU A 259 11.25 14.71 26.42
N ARG A 260 12.25 15.46 25.93
CA ARG A 260 13.58 15.63 26.57
C ARG A 260 14.31 14.32 26.83
N ILE A 261 14.10 13.32 25.97
CA ILE A 261 14.80 12.05 25.99
C ILE A 261 16.25 12.29 25.58
N ARG A 262 17.19 11.51 26.14
CA ARG A 262 18.62 11.57 25.79
C ARG A 262 19.06 10.25 25.17
N PRO A 263 18.72 9.99 23.90
CA PRO A 263 18.96 8.69 23.28
C PRO A 263 20.45 8.47 23.00
N THR A 264 20.91 7.24 23.18
CA THR A 264 22.21 6.76 22.71
C THR A 264 22.16 6.30 21.27
N TRP A 265 20.95 6.06 20.74
CA TRP A 265 20.72 5.64 19.37
C TRP A 265 19.40 6.18 18.82
N ILE A 266 19.43 6.61 17.56
CA ILE A 266 18.24 7.06 16.84
C ILE A 266 18.20 6.48 15.43
N ALA A 267 17.00 6.22 14.90
CA ALA A 267 16.78 5.88 13.50
C ALA A 267 15.46 6.47 12.99
N GLY A 268 15.49 6.96 11.74
CA GLY A 268 14.30 7.43 11.05
C GLY A 268 14.54 7.41 9.55
N GLY A 269 13.63 6.77 8.80
CA GLY A 269 13.76 6.67 7.35
C GLY A 269 12.70 5.80 6.72
N ALA A 270 12.52 5.98 5.41
CA ALA A 270 11.51 5.27 4.63
C ALA A 270 12.05 3.99 3.96
N GLU A 271 13.36 3.82 3.86
CA GLU A 271 14.00 2.67 3.21
C GLU A 271 14.29 1.55 4.21
N VAL A 272 13.23 0.97 4.76
CA VAL A 272 13.26 -0.14 5.71
C VAL A 272 12.23 -1.20 5.30
N PRO A 273 12.32 -2.44 5.80
CA PRO A 273 11.34 -3.50 5.48
C PRO A 273 9.95 -3.21 6.03
N GLY A 274 9.20 -2.37 5.31
CA GLY A 274 7.90 -1.86 5.71
C GLY A 274 7.96 -0.90 6.91
N PRO A 275 6.84 -0.32 7.33
CA PRO A 275 6.78 0.56 8.50
C PRO A 275 7.30 -0.07 9.81
N THR A 276 7.07 -1.37 10.02
CA THR A 276 7.65 -2.10 11.17
C THR A 276 9.15 -2.39 11.03
N GLY A 277 9.76 -2.06 9.91
CA GLY A 277 11.22 -2.09 9.75
C GLY A 277 11.96 -1.14 10.72
N SER A 278 11.30 -0.07 11.19
CA SER A 278 11.81 0.76 12.29
C SER A 278 11.92 -0.03 13.60
N VAL A 279 10.95 -0.91 13.86
CA VAL A 279 10.98 -1.84 15.01
C VAL A 279 12.10 -2.87 14.86
N VAL A 280 12.28 -3.44 13.65
CA VAL A 280 13.40 -4.37 13.36
C VAL A 280 14.75 -3.66 13.55
N SER A 281 14.89 -2.41 13.12
CA SER A 281 16.11 -1.61 13.33
C SER A 281 16.38 -1.38 14.81
N ALA A 282 15.34 -1.10 15.60
CA ALA A 282 15.41 -0.97 17.05
C ALA A 282 15.85 -2.28 17.72
N MET A 283 15.29 -3.42 17.30
CA MET A 283 15.68 -4.75 17.79
C MET A 283 17.18 -5.01 17.56
N LEU A 284 17.71 -4.66 16.39
CA LEU A 284 19.13 -4.79 16.07
C LEU A 284 20.00 -3.90 16.99
N ALA A 285 19.57 -2.66 17.25
CA ALA A 285 20.29 -1.75 18.12
C ALA A 285 20.33 -2.25 19.59
N VAL A 286 19.20 -2.74 20.10
CA VAL A 286 19.11 -3.35 21.44
C VAL A 286 19.98 -4.62 21.51
N ALA A 287 19.84 -5.52 20.52
CA ALA A 287 20.61 -6.77 20.49
C ALA A 287 22.12 -6.56 20.35
N ALA A 288 22.54 -5.42 19.79
CA ALA A 288 23.93 -4.99 19.70
C ALA A 288 24.44 -4.25 20.97
N GLY A 289 23.56 -3.96 21.92
CA GLY A 289 23.91 -3.28 23.18
C GLY A 289 24.12 -1.77 23.03
N LEU A 290 23.60 -1.15 21.96
CA LEU A 290 23.64 0.32 21.78
C LEU A 290 22.64 1.04 22.69
N CYS A 291 21.54 0.39 23.02
CA CYS A 291 20.49 0.88 23.90
C CYS A 291 19.75 -0.30 24.55
N ARG A 292 18.96 -0.02 25.58
CA ARG A 292 18.16 -1.03 26.31
C ARG A 292 16.67 -0.93 26.03
N HIS A 293 16.15 0.28 25.84
CA HIS A 293 14.72 0.54 25.62
C HIS A 293 14.55 1.54 24.49
N VAL A 294 14.04 1.06 23.37
CA VAL A 294 13.77 1.90 22.18
C VAL A 294 12.28 2.17 22.07
N LEU A 295 11.93 3.44 22.04
CA LEU A 295 10.59 3.91 21.73
C LEU A 295 10.45 4.03 20.21
N CYS A 296 9.67 3.12 19.62
CA CYS A 296 9.34 3.11 18.20
C CYS A 296 7.95 3.72 18.01
N PHE A 297 7.80 4.67 17.09
CA PHE A 297 6.51 5.32 16.87
C PHE A 297 6.19 5.56 15.39
N ARG A 298 4.90 5.64 15.11
CA ARG A 298 4.35 5.96 13.80
C ARG A 298 3.18 6.93 13.97
N THR A 299 3.25 8.06 13.28
CA THR A 299 2.16 9.05 13.25
C THR A 299 1.64 9.22 11.84
N VAL A 300 0.33 9.29 11.70
CA VAL A 300 -0.37 9.67 10.48
C VAL A 300 -1.24 10.89 10.76
N TRP A 301 -1.31 11.80 9.80
CA TRP A 301 -2.09 13.04 9.92
C TRP A 301 -2.73 13.40 8.57
N GLU A 302 -3.07 12.38 7.80
CA GLU A 302 -3.46 12.52 6.41
C GLU A 302 -4.84 13.13 6.24
N SER A 303 -5.79 12.79 7.08
CA SER A 303 -7.15 13.24 6.92
C SER A 303 -7.31 14.73 7.25
N THR A 304 -6.62 15.24 8.26
CA THR A 304 -6.54 16.67 8.57
C THR A 304 -5.70 17.41 7.52
N HIS A 305 -4.51 16.92 7.18
CA HIS A 305 -3.65 17.52 6.15
C HIS A 305 -4.40 17.70 4.82
N THR A 306 -5.09 16.66 4.35
CA THR A 306 -5.87 16.71 3.11
C THR A 306 -6.99 17.75 3.19
N ALA A 307 -7.67 17.84 4.35
CA ALA A 307 -8.74 18.82 4.56
C ALA A 307 -8.20 20.26 4.52
N LEU A 308 -7.05 20.52 5.14
CA LEU A 308 -6.37 21.81 5.13
C LEU A 308 -5.83 22.18 3.74
N ALA A 309 -5.17 21.22 3.06
CA ALA A 309 -4.63 21.41 1.72
C ALA A 309 -5.71 21.74 0.68
N ARG A 310 -6.90 21.12 0.79
CA ARG A 310 -8.04 21.47 -0.07
C ARG A 310 -8.52 22.91 0.13
N ARG A 311 -8.41 23.45 1.35
CA ARG A 311 -8.74 24.85 1.65
C ARG A 311 -7.67 25.81 1.13
N ALA A 312 -6.41 25.40 1.07
CA ALA A 312 -5.27 26.19 0.61
C ALA A 312 -5.06 26.22 -0.92
N LYS A 313 -5.78 25.38 -1.67
CA LYS A 313 -5.63 25.21 -3.13
C LYS A 313 -6.05 26.42 -3.95
N ALA A 314 -5.23 27.46 -4.00
CA ALA A 314 -5.33 28.48 -5.03
C ALA A 314 -3.97 29.04 -5.50
N ARG A 315 -2.84 28.59 -4.96
CA ARG A 315 -1.53 29.19 -5.25
C ARG A 315 -0.43 28.13 -5.36
N GLY A 316 -0.19 27.60 -6.54
CA GLY A 316 0.98 26.75 -6.75
C GLY A 316 1.12 26.33 -8.21
N GLY A 317 2.25 26.68 -8.85
CA GLY A 317 2.64 26.13 -10.14
C GLY A 317 2.77 24.60 -10.04
N GLN A 318 2.50 23.89 -11.14
CA GLN A 318 2.70 22.45 -11.21
C GLN A 318 4.20 22.15 -11.14
N SER A 319 4.65 21.51 -10.06
CA SER A 319 5.98 20.89 -10.05
C SER A 319 5.99 19.67 -10.96
N ARG A 320 7.06 19.49 -11.73
CA ARG A 320 7.25 18.29 -12.54
C ARG A 320 7.41 17.04 -11.64
N ALA A 321 6.87 15.92 -12.08
CA ALA A 321 6.95 14.66 -11.35
C ALA A 321 8.35 14.05 -11.45
N SER A 322 8.91 13.60 -10.32
CA SER A 322 10.26 13.02 -10.24
C SER A 322 10.23 11.66 -9.53
N GLY A 323 11.35 10.92 -9.61
CA GLY A 323 11.47 9.59 -9.05
C GLY A 323 10.44 8.62 -9.65
N MET A 324 9.83 7.78 -8.83
CA MET A 324 8.83 6.83 -9.32
C MET A 324 7.62 7.49 -9.99
N PHE A 325 7.28 8.72 -9.61
CA PHE A 325 6.15 9.45 -10.20
C PHE A 325 6.46 10.00 -11.60
N GLU A 326 7.72 10.12 -12.02
CA GLU A 326 8.10 10.43 -13.40
C GLU A 326 7.40 9.48 -14.40
N TRP A 327 7.31 8.19 -14.03
CA TRP A 327 6.82 7.10 -14.86
C TRP A 327 5.33 6.77 -14.67
N ARG A 328 4.64 7.47 -13.79
CA ARG A 328 3.23 7.20 -13.40
C ARG A 328 2.33 8.41 -13.51
N ALA A 329 2.79 9.56 -13.05
CA ALA A 329 1.97 10.76 -13.02
C ALA A 329 1.49 11.24 -14.40
N PRO A 330 2.30 11.19 -15.50
CA PRO A 330 1.83 11.55 -16.84
C PRO A 330 0.66 10.71 -17.32
N PHE A 331 0.50 9.51 -16.80
CA PHE A 331 -0.58 8.57 -17.14
C PHE A 331 -1.75 8.60 -16.15
N GLY A 332 -1.76 9.55 -15.21
CA GLY A 332 -2.80 9.66 -14.18
C GLY A 332 -2.78 8.55 -13.13
N ALA A 333 -1.74 7.72 -13.08
CA ALA A 333 -1.56 6.66 -12.08
C ALA A 333 -1.06 7.24 -10.74
N MET A 334 -1.88 8.10 -10.14
CA MET A 334 -1.53 8.92 -8.97
C MET A 334 -1.75 8.22 -7.63
N SER A 335 -2.49 7.13 -7.62
CA SER A 335 -2.88 6.42 -6.40
C SER A 335 -2.42 4.97 -6.42
N ALA A 336 -2.13 4.44 -5.25
CA ALA A 336 -1.90 3.00 -5.07
C ALA A 336 -3.09 2.15 -5.55
N ALA A 337 -4.32 2.70 -5.52
CA ALA A 337 -5.48 2.05 -6.12
C ALA A 337 -5.30 1.71 -7.60
N ASN A 338 -4.58 2.55 -8.36
CA ASN A 338 -4.28 2.26 -9.76
C ASN A 338 -3.25 1.13 -9.90
N TRP A 339 -2.18 1.17 -9.09
CA TRP A 339 -1.09 0.20 -9.23
C TRP A 339 -1.50 -1.18 -8.74
N ILE A 340 -2.09 -1.25 -7.55
CA ILE A 340 -2.58 -2.51 -6.97
C ILE A 340 -3.79 -3.02 -7.76
N GLY A 341 -4.62 -2.11 -8.33
CA GLY A 341 -5.72 -2.48 -9.21
C GLY A 341 -5.27 -3.22 -10.47
N VAL A 342 -4.12 -2.86 -11.05
CA VAL A 342 -3.50 -3.61 -12.16
C VAL A 342 -3.14 -5.03 -11.72
N ASN A 343 -2.53 -5.20 -10.53
CA ASN A 343 -2.19 -6.52 -10.00
C ASN A 343 -3.44 -7.35 -9.72
N ALA A 344 -4.46 -6.79 -9.07
CA ALA A 344 -5.71 -7.48 -8.78
C ALA A 344 -6.46 -7.90 -10.06
N SER A 345 -6.49 -7.05 -11.09
CA SER A 345 -7.10 -7.39 -12.38
C SER A 345 -6.35 -8.51 -13.07
N HIS A 346 -5.01 -8.50 -13.04
CA HIS A 346 -4.21 -9.58 -13.61
C HIS A 346 -4.38 -10.89 -12.82
N TYR A 347 -4.45 -10.83 -11.49
CA TYR A 347 -4.73 -11.99 -10.63
C TYR A 347 -6.06 -12.65 -11.02
N PHE A 348 -7.15 -11.88 -11.12
CA PHE A 348 -8.45 -12.42 -11.51
C PHE A 348 -8.47 -12.99 -12.93
N TRP A 349 -7.77 -12.34 -13.86
CA TRP A 349 -7.63 -12.87 -15.22
C TRP A 349 -6.92 -14.23 -15.25
N ARG A 350 -5.92 -14.42 -14.38
CA ARG A 350 -5.07 -15.62 -14.38
C ARG A 350 -5.65 -16.77 -13.57
N TYR A 351 -6.17 -16.47 -12.37
CA TYR A 351 -6.58 -17.48 -11.39
C TYR A 351 -8.09 -17.57 -11.23
N GLY A 352 -8.84 -16.64 -11.78
CA GLY A 352 -10.29 -16.56 -11.55
C GLY A 352 -10.62 -15.82 -10.25
N GLY A 353 -11.87 -15.99 -9.81
CA GLY A 353 -12.43 -15.22 -8.71
C GLY A 353 -12.91 -13.84 -9.15
N ASP A 354 -13.46 -13.10 -8.22
CA ASP A 354 -14.01 -11.76 -8.45
C ASP A 354 -14.06 -10.94 -7.15
N ARG A 355 -14.68 -9.78 -7.22
CA ARG A 355 -14.88 -8.92 -6.04
C ARG A 355 -15.72 -9.60 -4.96
N ALA A 356 -16.75 -10.35 -5.33
CA ALA A 356 -17.68 -10.96 -4.38
C ALA A 356 -17.05 -12.15 -3.63
N SER A 357 -16.32 -13.00 -4.36
CA SER A 357 -15.72 -14.23 -3.82
C SER A 357 -14.38 -14.01 -3.12
N THR A 358 -13.61 -12.97 -3.53
CA THR A 358 -12.21 -12.79 -3.09
C THR A 358 -12.01 -11.53 -2.25
N LEU A 359 -12.55 -10.38 -2.67
CA LEU A 359 -12.29 -9.11 -1.98
C LEU A 359 -13.33 -8.80 -0.90
N ALA A 360 -14.61 -9.06 -1.17
CA ALA A 360 -15.69 -8.80 -0.23
C ALA A 360 -15.50 -9.51 1.12
N PRO A 361 -15.10 -10.80 1.19
CA PRO A 361 -14.85 -11.47 2.45
C PRO A 361 -13.87 -10.72 3.36
N ILE A 362 -12.81 -10.17 2.81
CA ILE A 362 -11.82 -9.35 3.55
C ILE A 362 -12.48 -8.08 4.11
N ALA A 363 -13.17 -7.31 3.25
CA ALA A 363 -13.79 -6.04 3.65
C ALA A 363 -14.90 -6.25 4.71
N LEU A 364 -15.74 -7.27 4.51
CA LEU A 364 -16.85 -7.58 5.42
C LEU A 364 -16.34 -8.08 6.79
N THR A 365 -15.31 -8.93 6.80
CA THR A 365 -14.68 -9.39 8.05
C THR A 365 -14.01 -8.24 8.79
N ALA A 366 -13.25 -7.38 8.10
CA ALA A 366 -12.65 -6.19 8.69
C ALA A 366 -13.73 -5.30 9.35
N ARG A 367 -14.88 -5.10 8.69
CA ARG A 367 -16.00 -4.33 9.25
C ARG A 367 -16.67 -5.03 10.44
N ALA A 368 -16.87 -6.34 10.38
CA ALA A 368 -17.40 -7.12 11.50
C ALA A 368 -16.49 -7.05 12.73
N ASN A 369 -15.17 -7.14 12.53
CA ASN A 369 -14.19 -6.99 13.61
C ASN A 369 -14.17 -5.56 14.17
N ALA A 370 -14.20 -4.53 13.31
CA ALA A 370 -14.24 -3.13 13.69
C ALA A 370 -15.49 -2.79 14.54
N SER A 371 -16.63 -3.45 14.33
CA SER A 371 -17.83 -3.23 15.14
C SER A 371 -17.63 -3.54 16.62
N ARG A 372 -16.68 -4.45 16.93
CA ARG A 372 -16.28 -4.83 18.29
C ARG A 372 -15.13 -3.98 18.86
N ASN A 373 -14.55 -3.09 18.03
CA ASN A 373 -13.45 -2.22 18.42
C ASN A 373 -13.96 -0.78 18.64
N PRO A 374 -14.05 -0.29 19.88
CA PRO A 374 -14.53 1.07 20.16
C PRO A 374 -13.63 2.17 19.59
N ALA A 375 -12.36 1.86 19.26
CA ALA A 375 -11.41 2.79 18.66
C ALA A 375 -11.47 2.82 17.12
N ALA A 376 -12.19 1.90 16.48
CA ALA A 376 -12.31 1.85 15.03
C ALA A 376 -13.17 3.01 14.49
N ILE A 377 -12.78 3.50 13.29
CA ILE A 377 -13.42 4.65 12.64
C ILE A 377 -14.79 4.27 12.06
N TYR A 378 -14.87 3.12 11.36
CA TYR A 378 -16.10 2.62 10.76
C TYR A 378 -16.54 1.35 11.47
N ARG A 379 -17.65 1.46 12.20
CA ARG A 379 -18.17 0.39 13.07
C ARG A 379 -19.54 -0.13 12.66
N ASP A 380 -20.25 0.62 11.81
CA ASP A 380 -21.57 0.21 11.35
C ASP A 380 -21.45 -1.04 10.47
N PRO A 381 -22.35 -2.01 10.57
CA PRO A 381 -22.35 -3.19 9.72
C PRO A 381 -22.25 -2.86 8.23
N LEU A 382 -21.64 -3.74 7.47
CA LEU A 382 -21.54 -3.64 6.01
C LEU A 382 -22.05 -4.96 5.40
N THR A 383 -23.04 -4.84 4.51
CA THR A 383 -23.59 -5.99 3.78
C THR A 383 -22.86 -6.19 2.45
N LEU A 384 -22.98 -7.39 1.88
CA LEU A 384 -22.43 -7.69 0.55
C LEU A 384 -23.05 -6.78 -0.53
N ASP A 385 -24.34 -6.53 -0.49
CA ASP A 385 -25.03 -5.66 -1.45
C ASP A 385 -24.52 -4.22 -1.36
N GLU A 386 -24.32 -3.67 -0.16
CA GLU A 386 -23.73 -2.35 0.05
C GLU A 386 -22.28 -2.31 -0.46
N TYR A 387 -21.50 -3.36 -0.21
CA TYR A 387 -20.15 -3.46 -0.71
C TYR A 387 -20.10 -3.47 -2.25
N LEU A 388 -20.92 -4.29 -2.90
CA LEU A 388 -20.94 -4.43 -4.35
C LEU A 388 -21.50 -3.19 -5.06
N SER A 389 -22.48 -2.51 -4.45
CA SER A 389 -23.09 -1.28 -5.00
C SER A 389 -22.27 -0.02 -4.74
N ALA A 390 -21.22 -0.10 -3.93
CA ALA A 390 -20.37 1.04 -3.62
C ALA A 390 -19.65 1.57 -4.88
N ARG A 391 -19.47 2.90 -4.94
CA ARG A 391 -18.80 3.55 -6.07
C ARG A 391 -17.42 2.96 -6.33
N MET A 392 -17.08 2.79 -7.60
CA MET A 392 -15.76 2.36 -8.02
C MET A 392 -14.71 3.48 -7.84
N ILE A 393 -13.50 3.07 -7.49
CA ILE A 393 -12.31 3.93 -7.37
C ILE A 393 -11.37 3.67 -8.55
N SER A 394 -10.87 2.45 -8.66
CA SER A 394 -10.03 1.97 -9.77
C SER A 394 -10.25 0.46 -9.86
N SER A 395 -10.79 -0.05 -10.97
CA SER A 395 -11.19 -1.45 -11.05
C SER A 395 -10.04 -2.42 -10.71
N PRO A 396 -10.30 -3.50 -9.95
CA PRO A 396 -11.58 -3.96 -9.45
C PRO A 396 -12.03 -3.30 -8.13
N PHE A 397 -11.34 -2.29 -7.60
CA PHE A 397 -11.59 -1.70 -6.29
C PHE A 397 -12.73 -0.71 -6.27
N GLY A 398 -13.70 -0.95 -5.40
CA GLY A 398 -14.69 0.02 -4.94
C GLY A 398 -14.23 0.76 -3.67
N LEU A 399 -15.13 1.54 -3.11
CA LEU A 399 -14.85 2.37 -1.94
C LEU A 399 -14.38 1.54 -0.73
N TYR A 400 -15.00 0.40 -0.48
CA TYR A 400 -14.72 -0.44 0.69
C TYR A 400 -13.52 -1.38 0.50
N ASP A 401 -12.93 -1.40 -0.69
CA ASP A 401 -11.67 -2.07 -0.95
C ASP A 401 -10.44 -1.24 -0.57
N CYS A 402 -10.67 0.04 -0.23
CA CYS A 402 -9.60 1.00 0.07
C CYS A 402 -9.57 1.31 1.57
N ASP A 403 -8.38 1.51 2.11
CA ASP A 403 -8.16 1.89 3.50
C ASP A 403 -8.75 3.27 3.86
N VAL A 404 -8.86 3.51 5.16
CA VAL A 404 -9.45 4.74 5.71
C VAL A 404 -8.35 5.73 6.10
N PRO A 405 -8.14 6.82 5.33
CA PRO A 405 -7.23 7.89 5.74
C PRO A 405 -7.65 8.47 7.08
N CYS A 406 -6.72 8.51 8.03
CA CYS A 406 -6.97 8.94 9.40
C CYS A 406 -5.90 9.89 9.92
N ASP A 407 -6.08 10.33 11.16
CA ASP A 407 -5.11 11.00 12.00
C ASP A 407 -4.93 10.15 13.26
N GLY A 408 -3.71 10.04 13.76
CA GLY A 408 -3.41 9.31 14.97
C GLY A 408 -1.96 8.85 15.04
N ALA A 409 -1.57 8.34 16.20
CA ALA A 409 -0.24 7.80 16.45
C ALA A 409 -0.30 6.51 17.26
N ILE A 410 0.64 5.61 16.99
CA ILE A 410 0.88 4.39 17.76
C ILE A 410 2.37 4.31 18.06
N ALA A 411 2.69 3.88 19.28
CA ALA A 411 4.05 3.68 19.74
C ALA A 411 4.22 2.29 20.40
N VAL A 412 5.40 1.71 20.26
CA VAL A 412 5.77 0.40 20.82
C VAL A 412 7.15 0.53 21.47
N ILE A 413 7.37 -0.16 22.59
CA ILE A 413 8.67 -0.25 23.23
C ILE A 413 9.34 -1.58 22.88
N VAL A 414 10.54 -1.50 22.33
CA VAL A 414 11.47 -2.63 22.15
C VAL A 414 12.46 -2.60 23.30
N SER A 415 12.53 -3.65 24.10
CA SER A 415 13.40 -3.73 25.27
C SER A 415 14.37 -4.91 25.17
N ALA A 416 15.52 -4.78 25.82
CA ALA A 416 16.42 -5.91 26.03
C ALA A 416 15.71 -7.00 26.87
N ILE A 417 15.88 -8.25 26.50
CA ILE A 417 15.14 -9.38 27.10
C ILE A 417 15.43 -9.53 28.61
N ASP A 418 16.64 -9.20 29.04
CA ASP A 418 17.07 -9.29 30.45
C ASP A 418 16.47 -8.20 31.36
N THR A 419 15.79 -7.19 30.78
CA THR A 419 15.06 -6.17 31.56
C THR A 419 13.69 -6.64 32.02
N ALA A 420 13.36 -7.92 31.81
CA ALA A 420 12.03 -8.48 31.95
C ALA A 420 11.52 -8.70 33.38
N VAL A 421 12.35 -8.55 34.41
CA VAL A 421 12.14 -9.17 35.74
C VAL A 421 10.97 -8.57 36.52
N ASP A 422 10.60 -7.29 36.30
CA ASP A 422 9.56 -6.59 37.09
C ASP A 422 8.56 -5.81 36.20
N ARG A 423 8.16 -6.38 35.07
CA ARG A 423 7.20 -5.74 34.14
C ARG A 423 5.76 -5.84 34.65
N PRO A 424 4.97 -4.76 34.51
CA PRO A 424 3.55 -4.79 34.91
C PRO A 424 2.69 -5.71 34.05
N LYS A 425 3.16 -6.02 32.81
CA LYS A 425 2.46 -6.84 31.83
C LYS A 425 3.40 -7.84 31.17
N PRO A 426 2.88 -9.01 30.71
CA PRO A 426 3.68 -9.96 29.93
C PRO A 426 4.29 -9.29 28.70
N ALA A 427 5.53 -9.60 28.41
CA ALA A 427 6.16 -9.17 27.17
C ALA A 427 5.68 -10.04 26.01
N VAL A 428 5.76 -9.49 24.80
CA VAL A 428 5.56 -10.26 23.58
C VAL A 428 6.92 -10.52 22.94
N LEU A 429 7.22 -11.79 22.72
CA LEU A 429 8.47 -12.22 22.12
C LEU A 429 8.39 -12.15 20.61
N VAL A 430 9.49 -11.79 19.96
CA VAL A 430 9.61 -11.86 18.50
C VAL A 430 10.28 -13.17 18.14
N ASP A 431 9.55 -14.08 17.47
CA ASP A 431 10.11 -15.36 17.06
C ASP A 431 10.92 -15.24 15.77
N ALA A 432 10.45 -14.49 14.79
CA ALA A 432 11.15 -14.32 13.53
C ALA A 432 10.81 -12.99 12.87
N VAL A 433 11.71 -12.54 11.99
CA VAL A 433 11.50 -11.37 11.10
C VAL A 433 11.63 -11.78 9.64
N GLY A 434 10.81 -11.22 8.77
CA GLY A 434 10.87 -11.36 7.33
C GLY A 434 11.23 -10.04 6.66
N THR A 435 12.38 -9.97 5.99
CA THR A 435 12.93 -8.70 5.46
C THR A 435 13.54 -8.80 4.07
N GLN A 436 13.57 -10.00 3.45
CA GLN A 436 14.22 -10.18 2.16
C GLN A 436 13.45 -9.50 1.04
N VAL A 437 14.16 -8.80 0.16
CA VAL A 437 13.66 -8.35 -1.14
C VAL A 437 14.06 -9.37 -2.18
N LEU A 438 13.10 -9.98 -2.85
CA LEU A 438 13.34 -11.00 -3.88
C LEU A 438 13.37 -10.42 -5.28
N ASP A 439 12.55 -9.42 -5.55
CA ASP A 439 12.40 -8.86 -6.89
C ASP A 439 12.27 -7.33 -6.87
N ARG A 440 12.00 -6.76 -8.02
CA ARG A 440 11.82 -5.31 -8.16
C ARG A 440 10.62 -4.85 -7.34
N ILE A 441 10.79 -3.78 -6.59
CA ILE A 441 9.70 -3.16 -5.81
C ILE A 441 8.79 -2.27 -6.66
N SER A 442 9.03 -2.19 -7.97
CA SER A 442 8.21 -1.42 -8.89
C SER A 442 6.99 -2.23 -9.33
N TRP A 443 5.80 -1.70 -9.12
CA TRP A 443 4.50 -2.35 -9.34
C TRP A 443 4.24 -2.87 -10.76
N ASP A 444 4.88 -2.26 -11.75
CA ASP A 444 4.73 -2.56 -13.18
C ASP A 444 5.86 -3.45 -13.74
N GLN A 445 6.90 -3.73 -12.96
CA GLN A 445 8.11 -4.40 -13.44
C GLN A 445 8.35 -5.79 -12.85
N ASP A 446 7.54 -6.20 -11.88
CA ASP A 446 7.63 -7.50 -11.22
C ASP A 446 6.48 -8.43 -11.66
N THR A 447 6.20 -9.48 -10.87
CA THR A 447 4.99 -10.28 -11.10
C THR A 447 3.75 -9.39 -11.03
N LEU A 448 2.86 -9.47 -12.01
CA LEU A 448 1.63 -8.70 -12.01
C LEU A 448 0.49 -9.40 -11.25
N THR A 449 0.73 -10.60 -10.73
CA THR A 449 -0.29 -11.41 -10.05
C THR A 449 -0.49 -11.04 -8.59
N HIS A 450 0.50 -10.40 -7.96
CA HIS A 450 0.49 -10.04 -6.55
C HIS A 450 1.20 -8.71 -6.34
N GLU A 451 1.08 -8.17 -5.15
CA GLU A 451 1.92 -7.07 -4.72
C GLU A 451 3.39 -7.52 -4.67
N PRO A 452 4.34 -6.81 -5.31
CA PRO A 452 5.70 -7.31 -5.48
C PRO A 452 6.49 -7.50 -4.18
N GLN A 453 6.10 -6.82 -3.10
CA GLN A 453 6.86 -6.81 -1.84
C GLN A 453 6.51 -7.94 -0.87
N VAL A 454 5.57 -8.83 -1.18
CA VAL A 454 5.03 -9.78 -0.18
C VAL A 454 5.81 -11.10 -0.10
N PHE A 455 6.21 -11.68 -1.23
CA PHE A 455 6.82 -13.02 -1.25
C PHE A 455 8.20 -13.05 -0.56
N GLY A 456 9.01 -12.03 -0.73
CA GLY A 456 10.34 -11.95 -0.12
C GLY A 456 10.30 -12.03 1.40
N PRO A 457 9.63 -11.09 2.07
CA PRO A 457 9.52 -11.13 3.53
C PRO A 457 8.77 -12.35 4.04
N ALA A 458 7.69 -12.77 3.39
CA ALA A 458 6.91 -13.93 3.79
C ALA A 458 7.75 -15.22 3.80
N LYS A 459 8.44 -15.51 2.71
CA LYS A 459 9.30 -16.71 2.63
C LYS A 459 10.52 -16.62 3.54
N HIS A 460 11.15 -15.43 3.65
CA HIS A 460 12.29 -15.23 4.55
C HIS A 460 11.92 -15.45 6.02
N LEU A 461 10.71 -15.03 6.44
CA LEU A 461 10.19 -15.24 7.79
C LEU A 461 10.32 -16.70 8.21
N TRP A 462 9.83 -17.60 7.37
CA TRP A 462 9.79 -19.05 7.66
C TRP A 462 11.17 -19.71 7.67
N THR A 463 12.21 -19.08 7.15
CA THR A 463 13.60 -19.59 7.28
C THR A 463 14.18 -19.35 8.67
N ARG A 464 13.55 -18.50 9.50
CA ARG A 464 14.07 -18.04 10.78
C ARG A 464 13.35 -18.62 11.99
N THR A 465 12.40 -19.53 11.76
CA THR A 465 11.59 -20.16 12.80
C THR A 465 11.40 -21.65 12.50
N SER A 466 11.08 -22.42 13.52
CA SER A 466 10.57 -23.80 13.37
C SER A 466 9.06 -23.87 13.20
N LEU A 467 8.35 -22.75 13.46
CA LEU A 467 6.90 -22.66 13.30
C LEU A 467 6.53 -22.67 11.80
N ARG A 468 5.28 -22.98 11.53
CA ARG A 468 4.67 -23.09 10.21
C ARG A 468 3.39 -22.26 10.15
N PRO A 469 2.82 -22.00 8.96
CA PRO A 469 1.55 -21.28 8.84
C PRO A 469 0.42 -21.85 9.71
N ASP A 470 0.33 -23.16 9.87
CA ASP A 470 -0.70 -23.81 10.69
C ASP A 470 -0.53 -23.60 12.21
N ASP A 471 0.63 -23.09 12.66
CA ASP A 471 0.88 -22.75 14.08
C ASP A 471 0.43 -21.30 14.42
N VAL A 472 -0.07 -20.53 13.45
CA VAL A 472 -0.48 -19.13 13.64
C VAL A 472 -1.93 -19.06 14.09
N ASP A 473 -2.17 -18.45 15.26
CA ASP A 473 -3.51 -18.29 15.83
C ASP A 473 -4.20 -16.97 15.38
N VAL A 474 -3.43 -15.95 15.03
CA VAL A 474 -3.94 -14.63 14.64
C VAL A 474 -3.09 -14.04 13.50
N ALA A 475 -3.74 -13.62 12.44
CA ALA A 475 -3.10 -12.98 11.31
C ALA A 475 -3.47 -11.48 11.24
N GLU A 476 -2.50 -10.61 11.49
CA GLU A 476 -2.63 -9.16 11.35
C GLU A 476 -1.91 -8.72 10.08
N LEU A 477 -2.59 -8.84 8.94
CA LEU A 477 -2.02 -8.67 7.62
C LEU A 477 -2.33 -7.28 7.04
N TYR A 478 -1.34 -6.68 6.40
CA TYR A 478 -1.50 -5.39 5.75
C TYR A 478 -2.64 -5.40 4.72
N ASP A 479 -3.60 -4.51 4.91
CA ASP A 479 -4.82 -4.37 4.12
C ASP A 479 -5.07 -2.91 3.69
N GLY A 480 -4.04 -2.24 3.21
CA GLY A 480 -4.21 -0.92 2.57
C GLY A 480 -5.24 -0.97 1.43
N PHE A 481 -5.37 -2.14 0.81
CA PHE A 481 -6.47 -2.57 -0.05
C PHE A 481 -6.82 -4.01 0.30
N THR A 482 -8.05 -4.43 0.02
CA THR A 482 -8.48 -5.83 0.22
C THR A 482 -7.51 -6.82 -0.43
N PHE A 483 -7.01 -6.50 -1.62
CA PHE A 483 -6.08 -7.34 -2.38
C PHE A 483 -4.68 -7.46 -1.73
N ASN A 484 -4.26 -6.51 -0.90
CA ASN A 484 -3.02 -6.67 -0.14
C ASN A 484 -3.11 -7.85 0.84
N ALA A 485 -4.24 -8.00 1.55
CA ALA A 485 -4.46 -9.14 2.43
C ALA A 485 -4.48 -10.47 1.67
N VAL A 486 -5.11 -10.51 0.48
CA VAL A 486 -5.04 -11.67 -0.42
C VAL A 486 -3.60 -12.03 -0.76
N SER A 487 -2.80 -11.04 -1.18
CA SER A 487 -1.39 -11.24 -1.53
C SER A 487 -0.58 -11.80 -0.35
N TRP A 488 -0.80 -11.31 0.86
CA TRP A 488 -0.12 -11.80 2.06
C TRP A 488 -0.58 -13.20 2.49
N LEU A 489 -1.87 -13.52 2.39
CA LEU A 489 -2.38 -14.87 2.70
C LEU A 489 -1.67 -15.93 1.86
N GLU A 490 -1.56 -15.70 0.56
CA GLU A 490 -0.89 -16.62 -0.37
C GLU A 490 0.63 -16.62 -0.20
N ALA A 491 1.25 -15.45 -0.03
CA ALA A 491 2.70 -15.36 0.15
C ALA A 491 3.19 -16.04 1.43
N LEU A 492 2.45 -15.91 2.54
CA LEU A 492 2.73 -16.60 3.81
C LEU A 492 2.42 -18.10 3.77
N GLY A 493 1.66 -18.56 2.77
CA GLY A 493 1.34 -19.97 2.58
C GLY A 493 0.18 -20.48 3.46
N PHE A 494 -0.74 -19.59 3.84
CA PHE A 494 -2.00 -20.00 4.45
C PHE A 494 -2.92 -20.71 3.46
N CYS A 495 -2.76 -20.37 2.17
CA CYS A 495 -3.33 -21.07 1.03
C CYS A 495 -2.34 -21.07 -0.14
N GLY A 496 -2.63 -21.85 -1.18
CA GLY A 496 -1.87 -21.86 -2.42
C GLY A 496 -2.09 -20.60 -3.24
N VAL A 497 -1.15 -20.32 -4.16
CA VAL A 497 -1.26 -19.19 -5.09
C VAL A 497 -2.45 -19.38 -6.02
N GLY A 498 -3.37 -18.42 -6.05
CA GLY A 498 -4.62 -18.46 -6.80
C GLY A 498 -5.78 -19.14 -6.06
N GLU A 499 -5.59 -19.56 -4.81
CA GLU A 499 -6.58 -20.32 -4.02
C GLU A 499 -7.25 -19.47 -2.92
N ALA A 500 -6.97 -18.17 -2.87
CA ALA A 500 -7.48 -17.32 -1.79
C ALA A 500 -9.01 -17.29 -1.71
N ALA A 501 -9.74 -17.31 -2.84
CA ALA A 501 -11.21 -17.31 -2.83
C ALA A 501 -11.78 -18.54 -2.13
N ASP A 502 -11.25 -19.71 -2.42
CA ASP A 502 -11.65 -20.97 -1.79
C ASP A 502 -11.27 -21.01 -0.30
N PHE A 503 -10.06 -20.54 0.03
CA PHE A 503 -9.60 -20.45 1.42
C PHE A 503 -10.46 -19.53 2.27
N LEU A 504 -10.87 -18.38 1.74
CA LEU A 504 -11.69 -17.40 2.45
C LEU A 504 -13.09 -17.93 2.79
N ASP A 505 -13.65 -18.81 1.96
CA ASP A 505 -14.96 -19.45 2.16
C ASP A 505 -16.04 -18.44 2.61
N GLY A 506 -16.19 -17.36 1.81
CA GLY A 506 -17.12 -16.26 2.12
C GLY A 506 -16.78 -15.47 3.39
N GLY A 507 -15.62 -15.67 3.99
CA GLY A 507 -15.14 -15.01 5.20
C GLY A 507 -15.19 -15.88 6.46
N THR A 508 -15.71 -17.10 6.38
CA THR A 508 -15.82 -18.01 7.55
C THR A 508 -14.46 -18.41 8.11
N THR A 509 -13.50 -18.67 7.24
CA THR A 509 -12.13 -19.06 7.63
C THR A 509 -11.42 -17.94 8.40
N ILE A 510 -11.67 -16.67 8.04
CA ILE A 510 -10.97 -15.50 8.59
C ILE A 510 -11.79 -14.72 9.63
N ALA A 511 -12.97 -15.22 9.98
CA ALA A 511 -13.79 -14.67 11.06
C ALA A 511 -13.06 -14.74 12.41
N LEU A 512 -13.52 -13.97 13.40
CA LEU A 512 -12.89 -13.91 14.73
C LEU A 512 -12.83 -15.29 15.43
N ASP A 513 -13.79 -16.16 15.15
CA ASP A 513 -13.90 -17.55 15.61
C ASP A 513 -13.57 -18.56 14.50
N GLY A 514 -13.05 -18.11 13.38
CA GLY A 514 -12.62 -18.94 12.25
C GLY A 514 -11.27 -19.63 12.48
N LYS A 515 -10.81 -20.37 11.48
CA LYS A 515 -9.51 -21.08 11.51
C LYS A 515 -8.32 -20.12 11.64
N LEU A 516 -8.39 -18.95 10.97
CA LEU A 516 -7.33 -17.94 10.94
C LEU A 516 -7.93 -16.53 11.13
N PRO A 517 -8.25 -16.11 12.35
CA PRO A 517 -8.76 -14.76 12.61
C PRO A 517 -7.87 -13.69 11.98
N LEU A 518 -8.47 -12.87 11.08
CA LEU A 518 -7.76 -11.88 10.30
C LEU A 518 -8.12 -10.47 10.75
N ASN A 519 -7.08 -9.64 11.01
CA ASN A 519 -7.22 -8.20 11.28
C ASN A 519 -8.30 -7.92 12.33
N THR A 520 -8.12 -8.51 13.50
CA THR A 520 -9.14 -8.58 14.56
C THR A 520 -9.59 -7.23 15.11
N HIS A 521 -8.78 -6.17 14.92
CA HIS A 521 -9.15 -4.79 15.28
C HIS A 521 -9.97 -4.07 14.20
N GLY A 522 -10.13 -4.66 13.00
CA GLY A 522 -10.84 -4.09 11.87
C GLY A 522 -9.95 -3.62 10.72
N GLY A 523 -8.64 -3.86 10.79
CA GLY A 523 -7.70 -3.52 9.74
C GLY A 523 -7.64 -2.03 9.40
N GLN A 524 -6.89 -1.67 8.39
CA GLN A 524 -6.90 -0.30 7.85
C GLN A 524 -8.19 0.01 7.08
N LEU A 525 -8.89 -1.02 6.61
CA LEU A 525 -10.15 -0.91 5.87
C LEU A 525 -11.30 -0.35 6.73
N SER A 526 -11.23 -0.51 8.06
CA SER A 526 -12.30 -0.03 8.95
C SER A 526 -11.79 0.68 10.21
N ALA A 527 -10.68 0.26 10.81
CA ALA A 527 -10.16 0.87 12.02
C ALA A 527 -9.37 2.17 11.75
N GLY A 528 -8.68 2.26 10.61
CA GLY A 528 -7.91 3.44 10.22
C GLY A 528 -6.48 3.11 9.76
N ARG A 529 -6.00 3.85 8.76
CA ARG A 529 -4.71 3.63 8.12
C ARG A 529 -3.54 4.11 8.98
N THR A 530 -2.99 3.23 9.81
CA THR A 530 -1.81 3.49 10.66
C THR A 530 -0.53 2.81 10.14
N HIS A 531 -0.55 2.36 8.89
CA HIS A 531 0.59 1.80 8.15
C HIS A 531 1.34 0.70 8.89
N GLY A 532 0.63 -0.31 9.40
CA GLY A 532 1.24 -1.49 10.01
C GLY A 532 1.37 -1.44 11.54
N PHE A 533 1.52 -0.26 12.16
CA PHE A 533 1.61 -0.17 13.62
C PHE A 533 0.30 -0.55 14.33
N GLY A 534 -0.87 -0.37 13.66
CA GLY A 534 -2.16 -0.85 14.16
C GLY A 534 -2.21 -2.37 14.29
N PHE A 535 -1.70 -3.08 13.29
CA PHE A 535 -1.59 -4.55 13.31
C PHE A 535 -0.66 -5.03 14.41
N LEU A 536 0.50 -4.36 14.58
CA LEU A 536 1.44 -4.68 15.64
C LEU A 536 0.84 -4.46 17.03
N ALA A 537 0.14 -3.35 17.24
CA ALA A 537 -0.54 -3.06 18.50
C ALA A 537 -1.64 -4.09 18.79
N GLU A 538 -2.42 -4.48 17.78
CA GLU A 538 -3.45 -5.52 17.94
C GLU A 538 -2.84 -6.88 18.25
N ALA A 539 -1.81 -7.30 17.53
CA ALA A 539 -1.12 -8.57 17.81
C ALA A 539 -0.58 -8.63 19.25
N ILE A 540 -0.01 -7.52 19.75
CA ILE A 540 0.42 -7.42 21.16
C ILE A 540 -0.80 -7.59 22.09
N ALA A 541 -1.91 -6.90 21.83
CA ALA A 541 -3.12 -7.00 22.63
C ALA A 541 -3.70 -8.42 22.64
N GLN A 542 -3.73 -9.09 21.49
CA GLN A 542 -4.19 -10.49 21.36
C GLN A 542 -3.33 -11.45 22.18
N LEU A 543 -1.99 -11.36 22.03
CA LEU A 543 -1.06 -12.25 22.75
C LEU A 543 -1.03 -12.00 24.26
N ARG A 544 -1.34 -10.78 24.72
CA ARG A 544 -1.49 -10.45 26.14
C ARG A 544 -2.87 -10.79 26.73
N GLY A 545 -3.85 -11.11 25.90
CA GLY A 545 -5.23 -11.31 26.34
C GLY A 545 -5.97 -10.00 26.66
N GLU A 546 -5.56 -8.90 26.04
CA GLU A 546 -6.08 -7.54 26.28
C GLU A 546 -7.01 -7.03 25.16
N ALA A 547 -7.34 -7.85 24.17
CA ALA A 547 -8.14 -7.44 23.02
C ALA A 547 -9.66 -7.31 23.31
N ALA A 548 -10.08 -7.51 24.55
CA ALA A 548 -11.48 -7.35 25.00
C ALA A 548 -12.47 -8.16 24.15
N GLY A 549 -13.55 -7.53 23.64
CA GLY A 549 -14.63 -8.20 22.88
C GLY A 549 -14.20 -8.80 21.52
N ARG A 550 -12.93 -8.62 21.11
CA ARG A 550 -12.35 -9.20 19.88
C ARG A 550 -11.21 -10.17 20.17
N GLN A 551 -11.09 -10.61 21.42
CA GLN A 551 -10.05 -11.55 21.85
C GLN A 551 -10.22 -12.91 21.18
N VAL A 552 -9.16 -13.39 20.51
CA VAL A 552 -9.03 -14.76 20.03
C VAL A 552 -8.67 -15.65 21.21
N ALA A 553 -9.40 -16.75 21.38
CA ALA A 553 -9.20 -17.65 22.50
C ALA A 553 -7.82 -18.33 22.42
N ASN A 554 -7.07 -18.30 23.52
CA ASN A 554 -5.77 -18.97 23.66
C ASN A 554 -4.71 -18.59 22.62
N ALA A 555 -4.75 -17.40 22.05
CA ALA A 555 -3.75 -16.95 21.09
C ALA A 555 -2.34 -17.02 21.68
N GLN A 556 -1.44 -17.76 21.02
CA GLN A 556 -0.04 -17.94 21.38
C GLN A 556 0.91 -17.39 20.31
N VAL A 557 0.50 -17.43 19.04
CA VAL A 557 1.31 -17.04 17.89
C VAL A 557 0.52 -16.08 17.02
N ALA A 558 1.13 -14.94 16.69
CA ALA A 558 0.56 -13.96 15.78
C ALA A 558 1.56 -13.60 14.69
N VAL A 559 1.09 -13.48 13.45
CA VAL A 559 1.87 -12.91 12.35
C VAL A 559 1.41 -11.49 12.06
N VAL A 560 2.37 -10.59 11.89
CA VAL A 560 2.13 -9.19 11.53
C VAL A 560 2.83 -8.89 10.22
N THR A 561 2.13 -8.29 9.26
CA THR A 561 2.75 -7.84 8.01
C THR A 561 2.57 -6.35 7.78
N THR A 562 3.49 -5.77 7.02
CA THR A 562 3.46 -4.37 6.65
C THR A 562 3.90 -4.16 5.20
N GLY A 563 3.31 -3.18 4.53
CA GLY A 563 3.57 -2.87 3.13
C GLY A 563 3.24 -1.41 2.82
N GLY A 564 2.84 -1.13 1.58
CA GLY A 564 2.38 0.20 1.18
C GLY A 564 3.42 1.07 0.50
N GLY A 565 4.18 0.52 -0.45
CA GLY A 565 5.05 1.27 -1.35
C GLY A 565 6.54 1.27 -1.01
N THR A 566 6.93 0.62 0.08
CA THR A 566 8.32 0.26 0.42
C THR A 566 8.47 -1.24 0.39
N PRO A 567 9.69 -1.79 0.44
CA PRO A 567 9.83 -3.23 0.66
C PRO A 567 8.96 -3.66 1.83
N GLY A 568 8.16 -4.71 1.66
CA GLY A 568 7.33 -5.25 2.71
C GLY A 568 8.15 -5.83 3.87
N GLY A 569 7.51 -6.02 5.01
CA GLY A 569 8.12 -6.65 6.20
C GLY A 569 7.12 -7.55 6.90
N ALA A 570 7.63 -8.55 7.62
CA ALA A 570 6.81 -9.46 8.43
C ALA A 570 7.47 -9.73 9.79
N LEU A 571 6.67 -9.88 10.81
CA LEU A 571 7.07 -10.27 12.17
C LEU A 571 6.25 -11.48 12.60
N LEU A 572 6.88 -12.48 13.17
CA LEU A 572 6.22 -13.58 13.88
C LEU A 572 6.40 -13.37 15.37
N LEU A 573 5.30 -13.25 16.08
CA LEU A 573 5.26 -12.91 17.48
C LEU A 573 4.75 -14.08 18.29
N ARG A 574 5.26 -14.22 19.52
CA ARG A 574 4.81 -15.23 20.47
C ARG A 574 4.47 -14.61 21.82
N ARG A 575 3.48 -15.21 22.48
CA ARG A 575 3.20 -14.95 23.88
C ARG A 575 4.42 -15.38 24.72
N GLU A 576 4.75 -14.60 25.73
CA GLU A 576 5.68 -15.03 26.79
C GLU A 576 4.99 -16.11 27.65
N ASN A 577 5.64 -17.26 27.86
CA ASN A 577 5.11 -18.40 28.63
C ASN A 577 5.13 -18.13 30.14
#